data_36cbf7906a5f4c5c94bbfb24636f8bf1
#
_entry.id   36cbf7906a5f4c5c94bbfb24636f8bf1
#
_cell.length_a   1.000
_cell.length_b   1.000
_cell.length_c   1.000
_cell.angle_alpha   90.00
_cell.angle_beta   90.00
_cell.angle_gamma   90.00
#
_symmetry.space_group_name_H-M   'P 1'
#
loop_
_entity.id
_entity.type
_entity.pdbx_description
1 polymer ?
#
loop_
_entity_poly.entity_id
_entity_poly.type
_entity_poly.pdbx_seq_one_letter_code
_entity_poly.pdbx_strand_id
1 'polypeptide(L)'
;MKNIPEVKLGIVAVSRDCFPMSLSESRRIKVCQEYKKAYGDIYECPTVVENENDMLKALDEVNTADCNALVVYLGNFGPESSETLLAKKFGGPVMFVAAAEEPCGDALIDNRGDAYCGMLNASYNLALRNIKAYIPEYPVGTPDECAKMISEFVPVARAILGLKDLKIISFGPRPQDFLACNAPIRQLYNMGIEIEENSELDLFESFNAHAGDERISAVVADMEAELGKGNKMAGILPRLAQYELTLLDWAEAHKGSRKYLSLIHISEPTRRTPI
;
A
#
# COMPACT_ATOMS: atom_id res chain seq x y z
N MET A 1 -17.56 1.32 5.90
CA MET A 1 -16.47 1.54 4.90
C MET A 1 -15.26 0.72 5.32
N LYS A 2 -14.68 -0.13 4.46
CA LYS A 2 -13.43 -0.83 4.80
C LYS A 2 -12.25 0.10 4.47
N ASN A 3 -11.62 0.65 5.49
CA ASN A 3 -10.43 1.52 5.36
C ASN A 3 -9.11 0.73 5.22
N ILE A 4 -9.19 -0.53 4.80
CA ILE A 4 -8.01 -1.38 4.63
C ILE A 4 -7.83 -1.63 3.13
N PRO A 5 -6.74 -1.10 2.51
CA PRO A 5 -6.45 -1.35 1.11
C PRO A 5 -6.23 -2.83 0.82
N GLU A 6 -6.84 -3.31 -0.24
CA GLU A 6 -6.50 -4.60 -0.82
C GLU A 6 -5.20 -4.47 -1.61
N VAL A 7 -4.27 -5.41 -1.42
CA VAL A 7 -3.01 -5.46 -2.17
C VAL A 7 -3.10 -6.57 -3.20
N LYS A 8 -3.02 -6.18 -4.48
CA LYS A 8 -2.97 -7.08 -5.62
C LYS A 8 -1.55 -7.08 -6.16
N LEU A 9 -0.80 -8.12 -5.80
CA LEU A 9 0.61 -8.26 -6.19
C LEU A 9 0.76 -8.74 -7.61
N GLY A 10 1.65 -8.08 -8.38
CA GLY A 10 2.24 -8.62 -9.59
C GLY A 10 3.72 -8.90 -9.40
N ILE A 11 4.25 -9.92 -10.07
CA ILE A 11 5.68 -10.21 -10.15
C ILE A 11 6.14 -10.22 -11.59
N VAL A 12 7.18 -9.44 -11.90
CA VAL A 12 7.83 -9.36 -13.22
C VAL A 12 9.26 -9.82 -13.08
N ALA A 13 9.65 -10.85 -13.84
CA ALA A 13 11.04 -11.28 -13.92
C ALA A 13 11.80 -10.40 -14.91
N VAL A 14 13.08 -10.15 -14.60
CA VAL A 14 13.99 -9.43 -15.49
C VAL A 14 15.16 -10.33 -15.87
N SER A 15 15.73 -10.11 -17.06
CA SER A 15 16.85 -10.88 -17.59
C SER A 15 17.76 -9.99 -18.41
N ARG A 16 19.06 -10.14 -18.26
CA ARG A 16 20.04 -9.49 -19.12
C ARG A 16 20.39 -10.40 -20.29
N ASP A 17 20.49 -9.84 -21.49
CA ASP A 17 20.72 -10.55 -22.77
C ASP A 17 21.92 -11.51 -22.82
N CYS A 18 22.93 -11.28 -21.96
CA CYS A 18 24.09 -12.15 -21.84
C CYS A 18 23.88 -13.36 -20.88
N PHE A 19 22.70 -13.47 -20.28
CA PHE A 19 22.31 -14.60 -19.41
C PHE A 19 21.09 -15.33 -19.99
N PRO A 20 20.89 -16.62 -19.68
CA PRO A 20 19.71 -17.34 -20.17
C PRO A 20 18.41 -16.75 -19.60
N MET A 21 17.54 -16.22 -20.47
CA MET A 21 16.22 -15.73 -20.08
C MET A 21 15.38 -16.83 -19.42
N SER A 22 15.50 -18.07 -19.91
CA SER A 22 14.81 -19.25 -19.35
C SER A 22 15.18 -19.54 -17.89
N LEU A 23 16.39 -19.17 -17.46
CA LEU A 23 16.79 -19.27 -16.06
C LEU A 23 15.97 -18.30 -15.18
N SER A 24 15.87 -17.05 -15.61
CA SER A 24 15.08 -16.04 -14.88
C SER A 24 13.60 -16.43 -14.83
N GLU A 25 13.04 -16.90 -15.94
CA GLU A 25 11.66 -17.37 -16.00
C GLU A 25 11.41 -18.57 -15.07
N SER A 26 12.24 -19.58 -15.11
CA SER A 26 12.09 -20.78 -14.28
C SER A 26 12.20 -20.46 -12.78
N ARG A 27 13.08 -19.53 -12.40
CA ARG A 27 13.24 -19.06 -11.03
C ARG A 27 12.01 -18.30 -10.57
N ARG A 28 11.43 -17.41 -11.40
CA ARG A 28 10.16 -16.72 -11.11
C ARG A 28 9.03 -17.71 -10.85
N ILE A 29 8.87 -18.71 -11.71
CA ILE A 29 7.83 -19.73 -11.56
C ILE A 29 7.93 -20.41 -10.19
N LYS A 30 9.13 -20.80 -9.76
CA LYS A 30 9.37 -21.42 -8.45
C LYS A 30 8.96 -20.48 -7.29
N VAL A 31 9.36 -19.21 -7.36
CA VAL A 31 8.96 -18.20 -6.35
C VAL A 31 7.44 -18.06 -6.29
N CYS A 32 6.77 -17.96 -7.44
CA CYS A 32 5.31 -17.88 -7.50
C CYS A 32 4.64 -19.12 -6.90
N GLN A 33 5.18 -20.32 -7.14
CA GLN A 33 4.67 -21.55 -6.55
C GLN A 33 4.78 -21.55 -5.02
N GLU A 34 5.95 -21.20 -4.47
CA GLU A 34 6.15 -21.12 -3.03
C GLU A 34 5.28 -20.00 -2.40
N TYR A 35 5.15 -18.86 -3.05
CA TYR A 35 4.29 -17.78 -2.57
C TYR A 35 2.82 -18.20 -2.54
N LYS A 36 2.29 -18.77 -3.62
CA LYS A 36 0.89 -19.23 -3.70
C LYS A 36 0.57 -20.30 -2.66
N LYS A 37 1.51 -21.18 -2.38
CA LYS A 37 1.37 -22.24 -1.39
C LYS A 37 1.25 -21.72 0.03
N ALA A 38 1.97 -20.64 0.37
CA ALA A 38 2.12 -20.19 1.77
C ALA A 38 1.36 -18.89 2.09
N TYR A 39 1.17 -17.98 1.12
CA TYR A 39 0.74 -16.60 1.39
C TYR A 39 -0.47 -16.12 0.58
N GLY A 40 -0.84 -16.80 -0.49
CA GLY A 40 -1.99 -16.44 -1.31
C GLY A 40 -1.63 -16.09 -2.76
N ASP A 41 -2.53 -15.38 -3.43
CA ASP A 41 -2.41 -15.13 -4.86
C ASP A 41 -1.36 -14.05 -5.19
N ILE A 42 -0.67 -14.28 -6.32
CA ILE A 42 0.22 -13.34 -6.98
C ILE A 42 0.06 -13.47 -8.49
N TYR A 43 -0.09 -12.33 -9.17
CA TYR A 43 -0.13 -12.31 -10.63
C TYR A 43 1.28 -12.52 -11.17
N GLU A 44 1.45 -13.57 -11.94
CA GLU A 44 2.70 -13.92 -12.61
C GLU A 44 2.70 -13.29 -14.00
N CYS A 45 3.44 -12.20 -14.20
CA CYS A 45 3.56 -11.55 -15.49
C CYS A 45 4.26 -12.47 -16.48
N PRO A 46 3.67 -12.77 -17.64
CA PRO A 46 4.28 -13.69 -18.61
C PRO A 46 5.54 -13.13 -19.27
N THR A 47 5.63 -11.80 -19.43
CA THR A 47 6.77 -11.14 -20.05
C THR A 47 7.97 -11.11 -19.09
N VAL A 48 9.12 -11.61 -19.57
CA VAL A 48 10.43 -11.36 -18.93
C VAL A 48 11.03 -10.12 -19.57
N VAL A 49 11.51 -9.19 -18.76
CA VAL A 49 12.01 -7.89 -19.24
C VAL A 49 13.50 -7.97 -19.52
N GLU A 50 13.90 -7.81 -20.79
CA GLU A 50 15.28 -7.65 -21.21
C GLU A 50 15.61 -6.26 -21.76
N ASN A 51 14.59 -5.54 -22.22
CA ASN A 51 14.71 -4.21 -22.83
C ASN A 51 13.49 -3.34 -22.54
N GLU A 52 13.49 -2.10 -23.06
CA GLU A 52 12.38 -1.16 -22.83
C GLU A 52 11.05 -1.57 -23.48
N ASN A 53 11.07 -2.28 -24.61
CA ASN A 53 9.83 -2.77 -25.23
C ASN A 53 9.17 -3.84 -24.37
N ASP A 54 9.96 -4.77 -23.85
CA ASP A 54 9.46 -5.77 -22.89
C ASP A 54 8.95 -5.12 -21.62
N MET A 55 9.64 -4.08 -21.13
CA MET A 55 9.20 -3.30 -19.98
C MET A 55 7.82 -2.66 -20.20
N LEU A 56 7.59 -2.06 -21.36
CA LEU A 56 6.30 -1.46 -21.70
C LEU A 56 5.21 -2.52 -21.78
N LYS A 57 5.52 -3.69 -22.36
CA LYS A 57 4.59 -4.81 -22.43
C LYS A 57 4.27 -5.38 -21.04
N ALA A 58 5.28 -5.62 -20.21
CA ALA A 58 5.08 -6.08 -18.83
C ALA A 58 4.26 -5.09 -18.00
N LEU A 59 4.49 -3.77 -18.18
CA LEU A 59 3.72 -2.72 -17.53
C LEU A 59 2.23 -2.77 -17.92
N ASP A 60 1.94 -2.96 -19.21
CA ASP A 60 0.57 -3.11 -19.70
C ASP A 60 -0.09 -4.37 -19.14
N GLU A 61 0.61 -5.49 -19.11
CA GLU A 61 0.13 -6.77 -18.58
C GLU A 61 -0.23 -6.67 -17.08
N VAL A 62 0.63 -6.08 -16.24
CA VAL A 62 0.36 -5.92 -14.80
C VAL A 62 -0.75 -4.91 -14.51
N ASN A 63 -0.87 -3.86 -15.34
CA ASN A 63 -1.97 -2.90 -15.23
C ASN A 63 -3.31 -3.52 -15.66
N THR A 64 -3.31 -4.31 -16.74
CA THR A 64 -4.51 -5.04 -17.20
C THR A 64 -4.97 -6.07 -16.17
N ALA A 65 -4.04 -6.68 -15.43
CA ALA A 65 -4.34 -7.57 -14.31
C ALA A 65 -4.76 -6.83 -13.02
N ASP A 66 -4.90 -5.49 -13.07
CA ASP A 66 -5.29 -4.64 -11.93
C ASP A 66 -4.34 -4.80 -10.72
N CYS A 67 -3.05 -5.06 -10.99
CA CYS A 67 -2.04 -5.09 -9.94
C CYS A 67 -1.79 -3.67 -9.40
N ASN A 68 -1.75 -3.53 -8.08
CA ASN A 68 -1.49 -2.25 -7.42
C ASN A 68 -0.19 -2.22 -6.59
N ALA A 69 0.51 -3.35 -6.52
CA ALA A 69 1.85 -3.49 -5.95
C ALA A 69 2.67 -4.43 -6.85
N LEU A 70 3.96 -4.13 -7.03
CA LEU A 70 4.81 -4.82 -7.98
C LEU A 70 6.08 -5.37 -7.32
N VAL A 71 6.42 -6.61 -7.67
CA VAL A 71 7.70 -7.23 -7.38
C VAL A 71 8.52 -7.29 -8.66
N VAL A 72 9.67 -6.63 -8.70
CA VAL A 72 10.69 -6.79 -9.74
C VAL A 72 11.65 -7.87 -9.26
N TYR A 73 11.64 -8.98 -9.97
CA TYR A 73 12.39 -10.19 -9.59
C TYR A 73 13.60 -10.38 -10.52
N LEU A 74 14.79 -10.24 -9.95
CA LEU A 74 16.03 -10.51 -10.65
C LEU A 74 16.31 -12.00 -10.62
N GLY A 75 15.82 -12.72 -11.61
CA GLY A 75 16.12 -14.16 -11.78
C GLY A 75 17.53 -14.41 -12.31
N ASN A 76 18.12 -13.39 -12.96
CA ASN A 76 19.54 -13.25 -13.28
C ASN A 76 19.93 -11.77 -13.13
N PHE A 77 21.04 -11.33 -13.74
CA PHE A 77 21.61 -9.99 -13.55
C PHE A 77 20.62 -8.83 -13.78
N GLY A 78 19.71 -8.92 -14.73
CA GLY A 78 18.73 -7.88 -15.08
C GLY A 78 19.29 -6.69 -15.91
N PRO A 79 18.40 -6.00 -16.66
CA PRO A 79 18.73 -4.81 -17.45
C PRO A 79 18.46 -3.53 -16.66
N GLU A 80 19.48 -2.92 -16.08
CA GLU A 80 19.43 -1.80 -15.12
C GLU A 80 18.49 -0.65 -15.52
N SER A 81 18.45 -0.28 -16.81
CA SER A 81 17.56 0.78 -17.28
C SER A 81 16.10 0.35 -17.30
N SER A 82 15.80 -0.79 -17.89
CA SER A 82 14.42 -1.23 -18.12
C SER A 82 13.74 -1.61 -16.80
N GLU A 83 14.42 -2.29 -15.88
CA GLU A 83 13.85 -2.66 -14.57
C GLU A 83 13.58 -1.45 -13.68
N THR A 84 14.48 -0.44 -13.70
CA THR A 84 14.26 0.79 -12.91
C THR A 84 13.21 1.71 -13.55
N LEU A 85 13.09 1.72 -14.88
CA LEU A 85 12.01 2.42 -15.58
C LEU A 85 10.65 1.76 -15.33
N LEU A 86 10.59 0.42 -15.25
CA LEU A 86 9.39 -0.31 -14.86
C LEU A 86 8.90 0.17 -13.49
N ALA A 87 9.79 0.19 -12.51
CA ALA A 87 9.48 0.68 -11.17
C ALA A 87 8.97 2.13 -11.17
N LYS A 88 9.61 3.01 -11.96
CA LYS A 88 9.21 4.42 -12.07
C LYS A 88 7.83 4.61 -12.71
N LYS A 89 7.52 3.81 -13.74
CA LYS A 89 6.29 3.95 -14.53
C LYS A 89 5.08 3.26 -13.91
N PHE A 90 5.28 2.24 -13.08
CA PHE A 90 4.19 1.50 -12.44
C PHE A 90 3.32 2.38 -11.53
N GLY A 91 3.91 3.35 -10.84
CA GLY A 91 3.16 4.35 -10.06
C GLY A 91 2.59 3.85 -8.72
N GLY A 92 2.74 2.58 -8.39
CA GLY A 92 2.41 1.96 -7.10
C GLY A 92 3.66 1.62 -6.28
N PRO A 93 3.50 1.00 -5.10
CA PRO A 93 4.62 0.46 -4.34
C PRO A 93 5.33 -0.66 -5.12
N VAL A 94 6.66 -0.62 -5.13
CA VAL A 94 7.51 -1.57 -5.84
C VAL A 94 8.53 -2.17 -4.89
N MET A 95 8.78 -3.47 -5.01
CA MET A 95 9.82 -4.22 -4.32
C MET A 95 10.82 -4.75 -5.34
N PHE A 96 12.09 -4.82 -4.94
CA PHE A 96 13.14 -5.54 -5.67
C PHE A 96 13.65 -6.71 -4.83
N VAL A 97 13.78 -7.87 -5.45
CA VAL A 97 14.30 -9.10 -4.83
C VAL A 97 14.96 -9.95 -5.90
N ALA A 98 16.00 -10.70 -5.53
CA ALA A 98 16.84 -11.45 -6.46
C ALA A 98 16.98 -12.92 -6.07
N ALA A 99 17.26 -13.76 -7.06
CA ALA A 99 17.51 -15.17 -6.86
C ALA A 99 18.89 -15.43 -6.24
N ALA A 100 18.95 -16.31 -5.26
CA ALA A 100 20.19 -16.97 -4.89
C ALA A 100 20.64 -17.91 -6.01
N GLU A 101 21.95 -18.06 -6.20
CA GLU A 101 22.49 -19.05 -7.13
C GLU A 101 22.30 -20.47 -6.57
N GLU A 102 21.92 -21.39 -7.44
CA GLU A 102 21.89 -22.79 -7.09
C GLU A 102 23.33 -23.34 -6.93
N PRO A 103 23.53 -24.33 -6.06
CA PRO A 103 24.82 -25.00 -5.95
C PRO A 103 25.26 -25.57 -7.31
N CYS A 104 26.38 -25.10 -7.85
CA CYS A 104 26.84 -25.46 -9.20
C CYS A 104 27.91 -26.58 -9.22
N GLY A 105 28.24 -27.19 -8.10
CA GLY A 105 29.33 -28.17 -7.99
C GLY A 105 30.66 -27.60 -8.48
N ASP A 106 31.38 -28.38 -9.31
CA ASP A 106 32.68 -27.97 -9.87
C ASP A 106 32.55 -27.09 -11.12
N ALA A 107 31.33 -26.92 -11.66
CA ALA A 107 31.08 -26.13 -12.87
C ALA A 107 30.82 -24.67 -12.52
N LEU A 108 31.85 -23.87 -12.50
CA LEU A 108 31.83 -22.48 -12.00
C LEU A 108 31.02 -21.48 -12.84
N ILE A 109 30.62 -21.79 -14.08
CA ILE A 109 30.15 -20.76 -15.01
C ILE A 109 28.86 -21.13 -15.74
N ASP A 110 28.61 -22.37 -16.06
CA ASP A 110 27.43 -22.79 -16.81
C ASP A 110 26.16 -22.65 -15.94
N ASN A 111 25.19 -21.90 -16.47
CA ASN A 111 23.90 -21.63 -15.85
C ASN A 111 23.91 -20.66 -14.63
N ARG A 112 24.96 -19.89 -14.45
CA ARG A 112 25.00 -18.83 -13.46
C ARG A 112 24.18 -17.62 -13.95
N GLY A 113 23.40 -17.02 -13.06
CA GLY A 113 22.58 -15.83 -13.36
C GLY A 113 23.15 -14.51 -12.86
N ASP A 114 24.04 -14.55 -11.90
CA ASP A 114 24.70 -13.41 -11.27
C ASP A 114 23.70 -12.35 -10.72
N ALA A 115 22.56 -12.81 -10.21
CA ALA A 115 21.48 -11.97 -9.75
C ALA A 115 21.87 -11.11 -8.53
N TYR A 116 22.80 -11.56 -7.70
CA TYR A 116 23.32 -10.77 -6.58
C TYR A 116 24.03 -9.50 -7.08
N CYS A 117 24.90 -9.62 -8.08
CA CYS A 117 25.56 -8.47 -8.70
C CYS A 117 24.55 -7.56 -9.40
N GLY A 118 23.56 -8.13 -10.07
CA GLY A 118 22.44 -7.41 -10.65
C GLY A 118 21.68 -6.58 -9.61
N MET A 119 21.43 -7.16 -8.44
CA MET A 119 20.73 -6.46 -7.33
C MET A 119 21.52 -5.27 -6.79
N LEU A 120 22.85 -5.36 -6.71
CA LEU A 120 23.70 -4.22 -6.34
C LEU A 120 23.57 -3.08 -7.35
N ASN A 121 23.61 -3.41 -8.64
CA ASN A 121 23.45 -2.43 -9.71
C ASN A 121 22.03 -1.84 -9.76
N ALA A 122 20.98 -2.65 -9.59
CA ALA A 122 19.61 -2.19 -9.49
C ALA A 122 19.44 -1.19 -8.35
N SER A 123 19.97 -1.51 -7.15
CA SER A 123 19.92 -0.65 -5.98
C SER A 123 20.60 0.70 -6.22
N TYR A 124 21.79 0.67 -6.84
CA TYR A 124 22.52 1.88 -7.21
C TYR A 124 21.73 2.74 -8.21
N ASN A 125 21.18 2.14 -9.27
CA ASN A 125 20.41 2.84 -10.29
C ASN A 125 19.09 3.41 -9.77
N LEU A 126 18.40 2.71 -8.87
CA LEU A 126 17.22 3.24 -8.17
C LEU A 126 17.58 4.51 -7.39
N ALA A 127 18.68 4.47 -6.63
CA ALA A 127 19.14 5.62 -5.87
C ALA A 127 19.55 6.78 -6.79
N LEU A 128 20.32 6.51 -7.84
CA LEU A 128 20.77 7.51 -8.83
C LEU A 128 19.59 8.21 -9.53
N ARG A 129 18.50 7.49 -9.77
CA ARG A 129 17.28 8.02 -10.40
C ARG A 129 16.26 8.57 -9.41
N ASN A 130 16.57 8.57 -8.10
CA ASN A 130 15.67 8.95 -7.02
C ASN A 130 14.32 8.19 -7.06
N ILE A 131 14.37 6.90 -7.40
CA ILE A 131 13.22 6.02 -7.42
C ILE A 131 13.16 5.28 -6.08
N LYS A 132 12.03 5.38 -5.38
CA LYS A 132 11.80 4.69 -4.10
C LYS A 132 11.26 3.29 -4.38
N ALA A 133 11.96 2.28 -3.88
CA ALA A 133 11.51 0.89 -3.88
C ALA A 133 11.79 0.25 -2.52
N TYR A 134 11.02 -0.76 -2.17
CA TYR A 134 11.31 -1.59 -1.01
C TYR A 134 12.39 -2.61 -1.38
N ILE A 135 13.47 -2.61 -0.63
CA ILE A 135 14.55 -3.57 -0.77
C ILE A 135 14.74 -4.20 0.61
N PRO A 136 14.57 -5.53 0.76
CA PRO A 136 14.88 -6.22 2.01
C PRO A 136 16.31 -5.99 2.46
N GLU A 137 16.60 -6.16 3.74
CA GLU A 137 17.96 -6.02 4.28
C GLU A 137 18.96 -6.96 3.56
N TYR A 138 18.51 -8.18 3.25
CA TYR A 138 19.24 -9.12 2.39
C TYR A 138 18.31 -9.57 1.24
N PRO A 139 18.38 -8.90 0.08
CA PRO A 139 17.38 -9.04 -0.97
C PRO A 139 17.61 -10.22 -1.93
N VAL A 140 18.41 -11.20 -1.55
CA VAL A 140 18.77 -12.37 -2.37
C VAL A 140 18.39 -13.65 -1.62
N GLY A 141 17.66 -14.56 -2.26
CA GLY A 141 17.22 -15.77 -1.58
C GLY A 141 16.82 -16.91 -2.51
N THR A 142 16.66 -18.08 -1.90
CA THR A 142 15.99 -19.23 -2.48
C THR A 142 14.52 -18.91 -2.79
N PRO A 143 13.78 -19.71 -3.57
CA PRO A 143 12.38 -19.42 -3.89
C PRO A 143 11.48 -19.22 -2.67
N ASP A 144 11.65 -20.00 -1.62
CA ASP A 144 10.88 -19.89 -0.37
C ASP A 144 11.27 -18.64 0.45
N GLU A 145 12.57 -18.31 0.52
CA GLU A 145 13.05 -17.07 1.14
C GLU A 145 12.55 -15.84 0.39
N CYS A 146 12.58 -15.85 -0.96
CA CYS A 146 12.00 -14.77 -1.76
C CYS A 146 10.49 -14.65 -1.53
N ALA A 147 9.75 -15.75 -1.48
CA ALA A 147 8.32 -15.75 -1.17
C ALA A 147 8.02 -15.15 0.20
N LYS A 148 8.84 -15.45 1.21
CA LYS A 148 8.76 -14.83 2.53
C LYS A 148 9.01 -13.33 2.47
N MET A 149 10.08 -12.88 1.83
CA MET A 149 10.38 -11.44 1.67
C MET A 149 9.25 -10.70 0.95
N ILE A 150 8.63 -11.32 -0.07
CA ILE A 150 7.46 -10.76 -0.76
C ILE A 150 6.27 -10.64 0.20
N SER A 151 6.04 -11.61 1.08
CA SER A 151 4.96 -11.54 2.06
C SER A 151 5.16 -10.40 3.07
N GLU A 152 6.40 -10.10 3.44
CA GLU A 152 6.77 -8.99 4.32
C GLU A 152 6.58 -7.62 3.64
N PHE A 153 6.65 -7.55 2.32
CA PHE A 153 6.36 -6.34 1.55
C PHE A 153 4.86 -6.00 1.53
N VAL A 154 3.95 -6.98 1.62
CA VAL A 154 2.49 -6.74 1.53
C VAL A 154 1.98 -5.69 2.52
N PRO A 155 2.30 -5.74 3.83
CA PRO A 155 1.87 -4.69 4.76
C PRO A 155 2.46 -3.32 4.44
N VAL A 156 3.70 -3.25 3.93
CA VAL A 156 4.33 -2.00 3.48
C VAL A 156 3.58 -1.43 2.28
N ALA A 157 3.30 -2.26 1.27
CA ALA A 157 2.53 -1.87 0.09
C ALA A 157 1.13 -1.38 0.49
N ARG A 158 0.46 -2.08 1.40
CA ARG A 158 -0.86 -1.70 1.92
C ARG A 158 -0.84 -0.32 2.57
N ALA A 159 0.16 -0.04 3.40
CA ALA A 159 0.31 1.26 4.04
C ALA A 159 0.51 2.38 3.01
N ILE A 160 1.38 2.17 2.02
CA ILE A 160 1.63 3.15 0.94
C ILE A 160 0.35 3.42 0.13
N LEU A 161 -0.39 2.37 -0.25
CA LEU A 161 -1.64 2.49 -0.98
C LEU A 161 -2.70 3.23 -0.16
N GLY A 162 -2.79 2.94 1.15
CA GLY A 162 -3.70 3.64 2.04
C GLY A 162 -3.40 5.12 2.19
N LEU A 163 -2.13 5.48 2.38
CA LEU A 163 -1.70 6.87 2.53
C LEU A 163 -1.89 7.68 1.25
N LYS A 164 -1.60 7.10 0.10
CA LYS A 164 -1.73 7.77 -1.20
C LYS A 164 -3.16 8.21 -1.51
N ASP A 165 -4.14 7.44 -1.07
CA ASP A 165 -5.58 7.70 -1.31
C ASP A 165 -6.29 8.20 -0.04
N LEU A 166 -5.56 8.63 0.99
CA LEU A 166 -6.11 9.14 2.24
C LEU A 166 -6.46 10.62 2.14
N LYS A 167 -7.62 10.98 2.69
CA LYS A 167 -8.00 12.36 3.00
C LYS A 167 -8.29 12.47 4.49
N ILE A 168 -7.72 13.48 5.12
CA ILE A 168 -8.00 13.84 6.50
C ILE A 168 -8.99 15.01 6.48
N ILE A 169 -10.14 14.82 7.10
CA ILE A 169 -11.15 15.87 7.29
C ILE A 169 -11.08 16.28 8.76
N SER A 170 -10.77 17.54 9.03
CA SER A 170 -10.69 18.07 10.38
C SER A 170 -11.74 19.15 10.61
N PHE A 171 -12.24 19.23 11.85
CA PHE A 171 -13.16 20.26 12.30
C PHE A 171 -12.56 21.04 13.46
N GLY A 172 -12.79 22.35 13.44
CA GLY A 172 -12.42 23.26 14.49
C GLY A 172 -11.05 23.92 14.31
N PRO A 173 -10.97 25.24 14.55
CA PRO A 173 -9.69 25.91 14.71
C PRO A 173 -9.05 25.49 16.03
N ARG A 174 -7.74 25.48 16.03
CA ARG A 174 -6.97 25.34 17.28
C ARG A 174 -7.38 26.42 18.29
N PRO A 175 -7.47 26.06 19.58
CA PRO A 175 -7.66 27.09 20.59
C PRO A 175 -6.45 28.05 20.61
N GLN A 176 -6.68 29.34 20.35
CA GLN A 176 -5.70 30.43 20.46
C GLN A 176 -4.25 30.07 20.12
N ASP A 177 -3.34 30.00 21.08
CA ASP A 177 -1.91 29.78 20.95
C ASP A 177 -1.48 28.30 21.08
N PHE A 178 -2.41 27.35 20.91
CA PHE A 178 -2.11 25.90 20.97
C PHE A 178 -1.37 25.40 19.72
N LEU A 179 -0.19 25.96 19.51
CA LEU A 179 0.61 25.75 18.29
C LEU A 179 1.09 24.30 18.14
N ALA A 180 1.16 23.54 19.22
CA ALA A 180 1.50 22.10 19.18
C ALA A 180 0.47 21.25 18.40
N CYS A 181 -0.74 21.73 18.21
CA CYS A 181 -1.77 21.08 17.40
C CYS A 181 -1.66 21.37 15.89
N ASN A 182 -0.61 22.07 15.45
CA ASN A 182 -0.36 22.29 14.03
C ASN A 182 0.14 21.00 13.38
N ALA A 183 -0.63 20.45 12.46
CA ALA A 183 -0.14 19.36 11.62
C ALA A 183 0.92 19.87 10.64
N PRO A 184 1.97 19.08 10.35
CA PRO A 184 2.97 19.43 9.36
C PRO A 184 2.43 19.16 7.94
N ILE A 185 1.52 20.00 7.47
CA ILE A 185 0.75 19.85 6.23
C ILE A 185 1.64 19.50 5.02
N ARG A 186 2.82 20.13 4.92
CA ARG A 186 3.76 19.83 3.82
C ARG A 186 4.21 18.37 3.80
N GLN A 187 4.50 17.79 4.97
CA GLN A 187 4.89 16.39 5.06
C GLN A 187 3.74 15.45 4.71
N LEU A 188 2.52 15.80 5.09
CA LEU A 188 1.32 15.03 4.73
C LEU A 188 1.07 15.06 3.22
N TYR A 189 1.16 16.23 2.58
CA TYR A 189 1.08 16.35 1.12
C TYR A 189 2.19 15.58 0.40
N ASN A 190 3.42 15.56 0.93
CA ASN A 190 4.52 14.78 0.36
C ASN A 190 4.27 13.26 0.42
N MET A 191 3.43 12.80 1.33
CA MET A 191 2.95 11.41 1.41
C MET A 191 1.72 11.13 0.54
N GLY A 192 1.19 12.14 -0.14
CA GLY A 192 -0.01 12.03 -0.97
C GLY A 192 -1.33 12.17 -0.20
N ILE A 193 -1.27 12.51 1.09
CA ILE A 193 -2.45 12.72 1.94
C ILE A 193 -3.04 14.08 1.66
N GLU A 194 -4.36 14.15 1.44
CA GLU A 194 -5.10 15.40 1.34
C GLU A 194 -5.69 15.82 2.69
N ILE A 195 -5.85 17.12 2.89
CA ILE A 195 -6.43 17.68 4.12
C ILE A 195 -7.56 18.62 3.73
N GLU A 196 -8.67 18.49 4.42
CA GLU A 196 -9.80 19.43 4.39
C GLU A 196 -10.04 19.96 5.80
N GLU A 197 -9.97 21.27 5.95
CA GLU A 197 -10.21 21.96 7.22
C GLU A 197 -11.59 22.64 7.19
N ASN A 198 -12.42 22.30 8.16
CA ASN A 198 -13.78 22.81 8.32
C ASN A 198 -13.93 23.51 9.67
N SER A 199 -14.90 24.41 9.79
CA SER A 199 -15.19 25.09 11.05
C SER A 199 -16.05 24.22 11.98
N GLU A 200 -16.03 24.55 13.29
CA GLU A 200 -16.95 23.94 14.25
C GLU A 200 -18.41 24.32 13.95
N LEU A 201 -18.65 25.46 13.29
CA LEU A 201 -19.99 25.88 12.89
C LEU A 201 -20.56 24.93 11.81
N ASP A 202 -19.75 24.52 10.83
CA ASP A 202 -20.17 23.56 9.82
C ASP A 202 -20.57 22.23 10.46
N LEU A 203 -19.78 21.77 11.43
CA LEU A 203 -20.08 20.55 12.18
C LEU A 203 -21.39 20.71 13.00
N PHE A 204 -21.56 21.85 13.66
CA PHE A 204 -22.74 22.13 14.49
C PHE A 204 -24.03 22.20 13.65
N GLU A 205 -23.99 22.88 12.51
CA GLU A 205 -25.13 22.95 11.58
C GLU A 205 -25.48 21.56 11.02
N SER A 206 -24.49 20.81 10.58
CA SER A 206 -24.68 19.45 10.10
C SER A 206 -25.22 18.52 11.19
N PHE A 207 -24.72 18.64 12.44
CA PHE A 207 -25.24 17.88 13.56
C PHE A 207 -26.73 18.18 13.82
N ASN A 208 -27.13 19.45 13.80
CA ASN A 208 -28.51 19.82 14.00
C ASN A 208 -29.43 19.34 12.86
N ALA A 209 -28.93 19.29 11.63
CA ALA A 209 -29.68 18.75 10.49
C ALA A 209 -30.00 17.25 10.64
N HIS A 210 -29.18 16.50 11.40
CA HIS A 210 -29.41 15.09 11.71
C HIS A 210 -30.30 14.86 12.93
N ALA A 211 -30.90 15.92 13.51
CA ALA A 211 -31.79 15.76 14.65
C ALA A 211 -33.04 14.94 14.24
N GLY A 212 -33.25 13.81 14.91
CA GLY A 212 -34.38 12.93 14.63
C GLY A 212 -34.19 12.03 13.39
N ASP A 213 -32.97 11.89 12.88
CA ASP A 213 -32.68 10.95 11.79
C ASP A 213 -33.09 9.52 12.17
N GLU A 214 -33.83 8.85 11.27
CA GLU A 214 -34.38 7.51 11.50
C GLU A 214 -33.30 6.43 11.74
N ARG A 215 -32.08 6.65 11.26
CA ARG A 215 -30.94 5.74 11.41
C ARG A 215 -30.36 5.75 12.84
N ILE A 216 -30.68 6.75 13.66
CA ILE A 216 -30.15 6.89 15.03
C ILE A 216 -30.42 5.64 15.86
N SER A 217 -31.61 5.07 15.76
CA SER A 217 -31.98 3.89 16.56
C SER A 217 -31.13 2.65 16.22
N ALA A 218 -30.81 2.46 14.95
CA ALA A 218 -29.95 1.34 14.51
C ALA A 218 -28.49 1.53 14.99
N VAL A 219 -27.97 2.76 14.91
CA VAL A 219 -26.61 3.07 15.41
C VAL A 219 -26.53 2.92 16.93
N VAL A 220 -27.56 3.33 17.67
CA VAL A 220 -27.64 3.11 19.14
C VAL A 220 -27.58 1.62 19.47
N ALA A 221 -28.34 0.77 18.76
CA ALA A 221 -28.34 -0.66 18.98
C ALA A 221 -26.96 -1.28 18.71
N ASP A 222 -26.25 -0.83 17.67
CA ASP A 222 -24.87 -1.25 17.38
C ASP A 222 -23.90 -0.83 18.49
N MET A 223 -24.00 0.43 18.95
CA MET A 223 -23.21 0.92 20.08
C MET A 223 -23.45 0.14 21.36
N GLU A 224 -24.71 -0.20 21.68
CA GLU A 224 -25.06 -1.00 22.84
C GLU A 224 -24.47 -2.41 22.77
N ALA A 225 -24.50 -3.02 21.57
CA ALA A 225 -23.92 -4.34 21.35
C ALA A 225 -22.39 -4.33 21.58
N GLU A 226 -21.69 -3.30 21.11
CA GLU A 226 -20.25 -3.16 21.32
C GLU A 226 -19.86 -2.88 22.78
N LEU A 227 -20.59 -1.97 23.44
CA LEU A 227 -20.28 -1.57 24.83
C LEU A 227 -20.70 -2.61 25.88
N GLY A 228 -21.66 -3.44 25.54
CA GLY A 228 -22.14 -4.50 26.42
C GLY A 228 -22.81 -4.01 27.71
N LYS A 229 -23.04 -4.95 28.63
CA LYS A 229 -23.79 -4.71 29.89
C LYS A 229 -23.10 -3.76 30.87
N GLY A 230 -21.83 -3.40 30.66
CA GLY A 230 -21.05 -2.50 31.53
C GLY A 230 -21.24 -1.01 31.26
N ASN A 231 -21.98 -0.66 30.23
CA ASN A 231 -22.20 0.74 29.86
C ASN A 231 -23.09 1.46 30.91
N LYS A 232 -22.52 2.49 31.58
CA LYS A 232 -23.22 3.34 32.56
C LYS A 232 -23.78 4.61 31.96
N MET A 233 -23.58 4.85 30.64
CA MET A 233 -23.91 6.10 29.95
C MET A 233 -24.89 5.89 28.81
N ALA A 234 -25.81 4.92 28.91
CA ALA A 234 -26.78 4.60 27.86
C ALA A 234 -27.60 5.82 27.40
N GLY A 235 -27.93 6.74 28.29
CA GLY A 235 -28.71 7.93 27.97
C GLY A 235 -28.04 8.92 27.00
N ILE A 236 -26.72 8.85 26.78
CA ILE A 236 -26.01 9.72 25.83
C ILE A 236 -25.91 9.09 24.43
N LEU A 237 -26.17 7.78 24.28
CA LEU A 237 -25.99 7.07 23.02
C LEU A 237 -26.77 7.65 21.85
N PRO A 238 -28.03 8.12 21.96
CA PRO A 238 -28.74 8.74 20.85
C PRO A 238 -28.01 9.99 20.30
N ARG A 239 -27.41 10.78 21.19
CA ARG A 239 -26.64 11.96 20.78
C ARG A 239 -25.31 11.58 20.11
N LEU A 240 -24.65 10.54 20.59
CA LEU A 240 -23.43 10.02 19.98
C LEU A 240 -23.73 9.39 18.61
N ALA A 241 -24.85 8.67 18.48
CA ALA A 241 -25.31 8.12 17.22
C ALA A 241 -25.62 9.22 16.18
N GLN A 242 -26.29 10.30 16.60
CA GLN A 242 -26.50 11.48 15.76
C GLN A 242 -25.16 12.08 15.30
N TYR A 243 -24.17 12.16 16.20
CA TYR A 243 -22.84 12.67 15.89
C TYR A 243 -22.08 11.75 14.92
N GLU A 244 -22.17 10.46 15.10
CA GLU A 244 -21.58 9.46 14.18
C GLU A 244 -22.15 9.58 12.77
N LEU A 245 -23.47 9.64 12.65
CA LEU A 245 -24.15 9.83 11.35
C LEU A 245 -23.73 11.13 10.68
N THR A 246 -23.64 12.23 11.45
CA THR A 246 -23.16 13.51 10.94
C THR A 246 -21.78 13.40 10.32
N LEU A 247 -20.83 12.75 11.01
CA LEU A 247 -19.47 12.61 10.54
C LEU A 247 -19.38 11.66 9.32
N LEU A 248 -20.16 10.57 9.31
CA LEU A 248 -20.18 9.62 8.20
C LEU A 248 -20.77 10.24 6.93
N ASP A 249 -21.87 10.97 7.05
CA ASP A 249 -22.49 11.65 5.92
C ASP A 249 -21.64 12.79 5.39
N TRP A 250 -20.98 13.55 6.30
CA TRP A 250 -19.99 14.55 5.91
C TRP A 250 -18.83 13.92 5.13
N ALA A 251 -18.30 12.81 5.64
CA ALA A 251 -17.23 12.08 5.01
C ALA A 251 -17.60 11.62 3.60
N GLU A 252 -18.80 11.05 3.42
CA GLU A 252 -19.28 10.58 2.13
C GLU A 252 -19.47 11.73 1.13
N ALA A 253 -20.01 12.87 1.60
CA ALA A 253 -20.22 14.06 0.76
C ALA A 253 -18.90 14.72 0.33
N HIS A 254 -17.85 14.65 1.16
CA HIS A 254 -16.59 15.36 0.99
C HIS A 254 -15.39 14.47 0.59
N LYS A 255 -15.59 13.17 0.41
CA LYS A 255 -14.49 12.25 0.05
C LYS A 255 -13.81 12.59 -1.28
N GLY A 256 -14.56 13.16 -2.24
CA GLY A 256 -14.05 13.43 -3.59
C GLY A 256 -13.57 12.16 -4.29
N SER A 257 -12.36 12.20 -4.84
CA SER A 257 -11.71 11.05 -5.51
C SER A 257 -10.99 10.09 -4.56
N ARG A 258 -11.00 10.37 -3.24
CA ARG A 258 -10.23 9.58 -2.27
C ARG A 258 -11.00 8.35 -1.82
N LYS A 259 -10.27 7.24 -1.59
CA LYS A 259 -10.84 5.96 -1.17
C LYS A 259 -10.90 5.80 0.35
N TYR A 260 -9.97 6.45 1.06
CA TYR A 260 -9.80 6.32 2.51
C TYR A 260 -9.97 7.67 3.17
N LEU A 261 -10.64 7.69 4.32
CA LEU A 261 -10.95 8.91 5.03
C LEU A 261 -10.59 8.78 6.51
N SER A 262 -10.04 9.85 7.07
CA SER A 262 -9.88 10.01 8.51
C SER A 262 -10.60 11.28 8.93
N LEU A 263 -11.43 11.17 9.95
CA LEU A 263 -12.15 12.29 10.55
C LEU A 263 -11.50 12.63 11.87
N ILE A 264 -11.11 13.88 12.05
CA ILE A 264 -10.45 14.38 13.25
C ILE A 264 -11.24 15.58 13.77
N HIS A 265 -11.65 15.50 15.05
CA HIS A 265 -12.10 16.65 15.81
C HIS A 265 -11.05 16.98 16.86
N ILE A 266 -10.61 18.24 16.91
CA ILE A 266 -9.43 18.64 17.67
C ILE A 266 -9.69 18.71 19.19
N SER A 267 -10.95 18.70 19.63
CA SER A 267 -11.29 18.97 21.02
C SER A 267 -11.34 17.76 21.97
N GLU A 268 -11.45 16.52 21.47
CA GLU A 268 -11.48 15.33 22.35
C GLU A 268 -11.14 14.04 21.59
N PRO A 269 -10.40 13.08 22.20
CA PRO A 269 -10.22 11.76 21.66
C PRO A 269 -11.49 10.94 21.92
N THR A 270 -12.50 11.13 21.09
CA THR A 270 -13.69 10.31 21.18
C THR A 270 -13.55 9.09 20.27
N ARG A 271 -13.73 7.93 20.86
CA ARG A 271 -13.93 6.62 20.27
C ARG A 271 -12.94 6.24 19.15
N ARG A 272 -12.12 5.26 19.41
CA ARG A 272 -11.34 4.57 18.39
C ARG A 272 -12.30 3.89 17.44
N THR A 273 -12.56 4.48 16.27
CA THR A 273 -13.00 3.68 15.13
C THR A 273 -11.86 2.69 14.82
N PRO A 274 -12.12 1.39 14.74
CA PRO A 274 -11.08 0.45 14.32
C PRO A 274 -10.62 0.86 12.93
N ILE A 275 -9.33 1.14 12.82
CA ILE A 275 -8.63 1.38 11.55
C ILE A 275 -8.60 0.07 10.77
#